data_793e55b7318c439da5fd907f73c7be25
#
_entry.id   793e55b7318c439da5fd907f73c7be25
#
_cell.length_a   1.000
_cell.length_b   1.000
_cell.length_c   1.000
_cell.angle_alpha   90.00
_cell.angle_beta   90.00
_cell.angle_gamma   90.00
#
_symmetry.space_group_name_H-M   'P 1'
#
loop_
_entity.id
_entity.type
_entity.pdbx_description
1 polymer ?
#
loop_
_entity_poly.entity_id
_entity_poly.type
_entity_poly.pdbx_seq_one_letter_code
_entity_poly.pdbx_strand_id
1 'polypeptide(L)'
;MSKKVLVTGGTGYIGSHTLVDLIENGYDPISVDNNARSTVGMLEGVEKITGRKVKNYKVDLCNYEETRAIFEENPEIAGVIHFAAYKAVGESVEKPLLYFHNNMQSLINVLQCIEEFNIPNFVFSSSCTVYGNPDSIPVTEETPRKQAESPYGLTKQMGEQMIESFASSNKKTNAILLRYFNPAGAHDSALIGELPIDRPQNLTPVITQTAIGKISQLTVFGNDYSTRDGSCIRDMIHVCDLAHAHTLALNYLIDGKNKSNCEVFNIGSGDGTTVLESIKAFEETTGVKLNYVIGNRRPGDVIAIYANNDKAKKELGWIPKHDIKDIMRSAWKWEQYIEKSPTHLHLPNKRLN
;
A
#
# COMPACT_ATOMS: atom_id res chain seq x y z
N MET A 1 22.26 18.87 -4.04
CA MET A 1 21.22 18.90 -2.99
C MET A 1 20.29 17.71 -3.21
N SER A 2 19.83 17.04 -2.14
CA SER A 2 18.84 15.98 -2.25
C SER A 2 17.52 16.53 -2.78
N LYS A 3 16.83 15.79 -3.66
CA LYS A 3 15.54 16.22 -4.21
C LYS A 3 14.44 16.00 -3.17
N LYS A 4 13.60 17.03 -2.95
CA LYS A 4 12.48 16.94 -2.01
C LYS A 4 11.31 16.18 -2.64
N VAL A 5 10.70 15.26 -1.88
CA VAL A 5 9.56 14.43 -2.32
C VAL A 5 8.44 14.53 -1.31
N LEU A 6 7.24 14.87 -1.77
CA LEU A 6 6.04 14.87 -0.94
C LEU A 6 5.42 13.47 -0.92
N VAL A 7 5.27 12.88 0.26
CA VAL A 7 4.62 11.58 0.46
C VAL A 7 3.33 11.78 1.24
N THR A 8 2.19 11.63 0.58
CA THR A 8 0.89 11.70 1.26
C THR A 8 0.55 10.34 1.87
N GLY A 9 -0.06 10.32 3.05
CA GLY A 9 -0.23 9.07 3.80
C GLY A 9 1.09 8.53 4.37
N GLY A 10 2.07 9.41 4.61
CA GLY A 10 3.44 9.02 4.97
C GLY A 10 3.58 8.39 6.34
N THR A 11 2.63 8.58 7.27
CA THR A 11 2.60 7.89 8.56
C THR A 11 1.83 6.56 8.50
N GLY A 12 1.28 6.20 7.34
CA GLY A 12 0.64 4.92 7.09
C GLY A 12 1.64 3.78 6.89
N TYR A 13 1.12 2.57 6.71
CA TYR A 13 1.91 1.35 6.55
C TYR A 13 2.89 1.44 5.38
N ILE A 14 2.40 1.62 4.14
CA ILE A 14 3.26 1.67 2.94
C ILE A 14 4.06 2.98 2.92
N GLY A 15 3.41 4.10 3.30
CA GLY A 15 4.05 5.41 3.33
C GLY A 15 5.30 5.45 4.20
N SER A 16 5.25 4.92 5.42
CA SER A 16 6.42 4.90 6.33
C SER A 16 7.60 4.09 5.77
N HIS A 17 7.34 2.94 5.13
CA HIS A 17 8.38 2.15 4.46
C HIS A 17 8.95 2.89 3.25
N THR A 18 8.09 3.60 2.49
CA THR A 18 8.54 4.41 1.35
C THR A 18 9.39 5.61 1.81
N LEU A 19 9.08 6.22 2.96
CA LEU A 19 9.94 7.26 3.55
C LEU A 19 11.34 6.72 3.84
N VAL A 20 11.46 5.50 4.40
CA VAL A 20 12.76 4.86 4.65
C VAL A 20 13.50 4.66 3.32
N ASP A 21 12.88 4.01 2.34
CA ASP A 21 13.53 3.71 1.06
C ASP A 21 13.94 4.98 0.31
N LEU A 22 13.13 6.04 0.33
CA LEU A 22 13.49 7.34 -0.26
C LEU A 22 14.73 7.94 0.40
N ILE A 23 14.80 7.94 1.75
CA ILE A 23 15.96 8.47 2.49
C ILE A 23 17.22 7.68 2.15
N GLU A 24 17.15 6.36 2.13
CA GLU A 24 18.28 5.48 1.79
C GLU A 24 18.75 5.66 0.34
N ASN A 25 17.84 6.09 -0.56
CA ASN A 25 18.16 6.43 -1.94
C ASN A 25 18.50 7.93 -2.15
N GLY A 26 18.77 8.67 -1.07
CA GLY A 26 19.29 10.03 -1.13
C GLY A 26 18.26 11.14 -1.37
N TYR A 27 16.98 10.85 -1.23
CA TYR A 27 15.91 11.86 -1.28
C TYR A 27 15.73 12.57 0.07
N ASP A 28 14.98 13.68 0.03
CA ASP A 28 14.55 14.45 1.21
C ASP A 28 13.00 14.41 1.28
N PRO A 29 12.42 13.33 1.83
CA PRO A 29 10.98 13.21 1.88
C PRO A 29 10.36 14.06 2.98
N ILE A 30 9.19 14.64 2.67
CA ILE A 30 8.26 15.22 3.64
C ILE A 30 6.95 14.43 3.61
N SER A 31 6.31 14.30 4.77
CA SER A 31 5.07 13.54 4.95
C SER A 31 3.87 14.47 5.09
N VAL A 32 2.73 14.07 4.54
CA VAL A 32 1.42 14.65 4.84
C VAL A 32 0.46 13.55 5.26
N ASP A 33 -0.07 13.65 6.48
CA ASP A 33 -1.02 12.67 7.00
C ASP A 33 -1.84 13.31 8.12
N ASN A 34 -3.16 13.20 8.08
CA ASN A 34 -4.04 13.73 9.13
C ASN A 34 -4.09 12.83 10.38
N ASN A 35 -3.46 11.66 10.32
CA ASN A 35 -3.43 10.61 11.35
C ASN A 35 -4.83 10.05 11.72
N ALA A 36 -5.79 10.13 10.81
CA ALA A 36 -7.12 9.54 11.04
C ALA A 36 -7.07 7.99 11.07
N ARG A 37 -6.14 7.38 10.34
CA ARG A 37 -5.97 5.92 10.21
C ARG A 37 -4.51 5.47 10.40
N SER A 38 -3.67 6.32 10.96
CA SER A 38 -2.24 6.10 11.16
C SER A 38 -1.77 6.73 12.45
N THR A 39 -0.50 6.59 12.79
CA THR A 39 0.09 7.25 13.96
C THR A 39 1.44 7.87 13.62
N VAL A 40 1.71 9.05 14.20
CA VAL A 40 3.01 9.72 14.07
C VAL A 40 4.16 8.88 14.64
N GLY A 41 3.88 7.91 15.51
CA GLY A 41 4.87 6.97 16.04
C GLY A 41 5.60 6.17 14.94
N MET A 42 5.00 6.01 13.76
CA MET A 42 5.72 5.43 12.61
C MET A 42 6.92 6.27 12.18
N LEU A 43 6.85 7.61 12.30
CA LEU A 43 7.99 8.49 11.97
C LEU A 43 9.14 8.36 12.97
N GLU A 44 8.85 8.03 14.23
CA GLU A 44 9.92 7.69 15.19
C GLU A 44 10.65 6.41 14.77
N GLY A 45 9.90 5.43 14.24
CA GLY A 45 10.48 4.23 13.63
C GLY A 45 11.37 4.57 12.43
N VAL A 46 10.88 5.41 11.51
CA VAL A 46 11.64 5.91 10.35
C VAL A 46 12.93 6.61 10.81
N GLU A 47 12.83 7.51 11.80
CA GLU A 47 14.00 8.23 12.33
C GLU A 47 15.03 7.26 12.95
N LYS A 48 14.58 6.28 13.74
CA LYS A 48 15.47 5.26 14.33
C LYS A 48 16.18 4.40 13.29
N ILE A 49 15.52 4.11 12.16
CA ILE A 49 16.09 3.31 11.07
C ILE A 49 17.12 4.13 10.28
N THR A 50 16.75 5.35 9.91
CA THR A 50 17.49 6.14 8.93
C THR A 50 18.44 7.20 9.54
N GLY A 51 18.27 7.49 10.83
CA GLY A 51 18.95 8.61 11.50
C GLY A 51 18.41 10.00 11.07
N ARG A 52 17.35 10.06 10.26
CA ARG A 52 16.79 11.32 9.73
C ARG A 52 15.36 11.54 10.19
N LYS A 53 15.09 12.70 10.72
CA LYS A 53 13.75 13.13 11.11
C LYS A 53 12.98 13.60 9.89
N VAL A 54 11.77 13.04 9.69
CA VAL A 54 10.86 13.44 8.61
C VAL A 54 9.81 14.41 9.17
N LYS A 55 9.65 15.57 8.51
CA LYS A 55 8.57 16.51 8.84
C LYS A 55 7.24 15.93 8.37
N ASN A 56 6.24 15.89 9.26
CA ASN A 56 4.87 15.58 8.89
C ASN A 56 3.99 16.82 9.01
N TYR A 57 3.27 17.11 7.94
CA TYR A 57 2.16 18.06 7.97
C TYR A 57 0.89 17.32 8.35
N LYS A 58 0.33 17.64 9.53
CA LYS A 58 -0.92 17.04 9.99
C LYS A 58 -2.09 17.76 9.33
N VAL A 59 -2.35 17.45 8.07
CA VAL A 59 -3.35 18.11 7.22
C VAL A 59 -4.30 17.06 6.64
N ASP A 60 -5.59 17.40 6.58
CA ASP A 60 -6.56 16.65 5.79
C ASP A 60 -6.51 17.13 4.33
N LEU A 61 -6.08 16.26 3.44
CA LEU A 61 -5.98 16.58 2.00
C LEU A 61 -7.33 16.90 1.34
N CYS A 62 -8.45 16.62 2.01
CA CYS A 62 -9.77 17.09 1.57
C CYS A 62 -9.94 18.62 1.77
N ASN A 63 -9.09 19.26 2.55
CA ASN A 63 -9.03 20.71 2.68
C ASN A 63 -8.02 21.29 1.67
N TYR A 64 -8.53 21.94 0.63
CA TYR A 64 -7.70 22.47 -0.46
C TYR A 64 -6.70 23.54 0.03
N GLU A 65 -7.14 24.50 0.85
CA GLU A 65 -6.29 25.61 1.29
C GLU A 65 -5.12 25.12 2.15
N GLU A 66 -5.38 24.18 3.08
CA GLU A 66 -4.31 23.58 3.87
C GLU A 66 -3.36 22.72 3.02
N THR A 67 -3.90 22.00 2.03
CA THR A 67 -3.09 21.22 1.08
C THR A 67 -2.21 22.14 0.26
N ARG A 68 -2.78 23.21 -0.30
CA ARG A 68 -2.08 24.20 -1.12
C ARG A 68 -0.94 24.88 -0.35
N ALA A 69 -1.16 25.24 0.91
CA ALA A 69 -0.15 25.86 1.76
C ALA A 69 1.12 25.00 1.90
N ILE A 70 1.01 23.67 1.87
CA ILE A 70 2.18 22.77 1.93
C ILE A 70 3.06 22.93 0.68
N PHE A 71 2.44 23.02 -0.50
CA PHE A 71 3.18 23.21 -1.75
C PHE A 71 3.81 24.61 -1.82
N GLU A 72 3.10 25.62 -1.35
CA GLU A 72 3.61 27.00 -1.26
C GLU A 72 4.84 27.10 -0.33
N GLU A 73 4.82 26.41 0.80
CA GLU A 73 5.94 26.33 1.74
C GLU A 73 7.14 25.54 1.17
N ASN A 74 6.90 24.65 0.20
CA ASN A 74 7.92 23.74 -0.35
C ASN A 74 8.00 23.81 -1.89
N PRO A 75 8.37 24.94 -2.47
CA PRO A 75 8.39 25.13 -3.93
C PRO A 75 9.41 24.24 -4.67
N GLU A 76 10.32 23.60 -3.95
CA GLU A 76 11.35 22.70 -4.50
C GLU A 76 10.91 21.24 -4.59
N ILE A 77 9.63 20.92 -4.37
CA ILE A 77 9.12 19.54 -4.51
C ILE A 77 9.36 19.05 -5.94
N ALA A 78 10.18 17.99 -6.06
CA ALA A 78 10.53 17.36 -7.33
C ALA A 78 9.52 16.30 -7.77
N GLY A 79 8.69 15.83 -6.84
CA GLY A 79 7.66 14.83 -7.12
C GLY A 79 6.77 14.54 -5.93
N VAL A 80 5.61 13.95 -6.22
CA VAL A 80 4.61 13.54 -5.22
C VAL A 80 4.36 12.05 -5.33
N ILE A 81 4.36 11.34 -4.20
CA ILE A 81 3.89 9.96 -4.09
C ILE A 81 2.61 9.97 -3.25
N HIS A 82 1.50 9.54 -3.84
CA HIS A 82 0.17 9.66 -3.23
C HIS A 82 -0.36 8.33 -2.73
N PHE A 83 -0.28 8.10 -1.41
CA PHE A 83 -0.86 6.95 -0.71
C PHE A 83 -2.15 7.26 0.03
N ALA A 84 -2.37 8.53 0.42
CA ALA A 84 -3.47 8.92 1.28
C ALA A 84 -4.84 8.49 0.70
N ALA A 85 -5.44 7.48 1.32
CA ALA A 85 -6.75 6.95 0.96
C ALA A 85 -7.28 6.04 2.06
N TYR A 86 -8.58 5.91 2.20
CA TYR A 86 -9.20 4.81 2.93
C TYR A 86 -9.15 3.54 2.06
N LYS A 87 -8.75 2.40 2.66
CA LYS A 87 -8.41 1.17 1.91
C LYS A 87 -9.21 -0.08 2.32
N ALA A 88 -10.03 -0.01 3.36
CA ALA A 88 -10.74 -1.17 3.89
C ALA A 88 -11.94 -1.54 3.01
N VAL A 89 -11.86 -2.68 2.30
CA VAL A 89 -12.89 -3.13 1.35
C VAL A 89 -14.25 -3.28 2.03
N GLY A 90 -14.32 -3.96 3.19
CA GLY A 90 -15.58 -4.16 3.91
C GLY A 90 -16.22 -2.85 4.35
N GLU A 91 -15.44 -1.94 4.98
CA GLU A 91 -15.95 -0.62 5.38
C GLU A 91 -16.42 0.20 4.18
N SER A 92 -15.78 0.05 3.01
CA SER A 92 -16.19 0.78 1.80
C SER A 92 -17.59 0.38 1.34
N VAL A 93 -17.99 -0.88 1.55
CA VAL A 93 -19.34 -1.36 1.25
C VAL A 93 -20.37 -0.78 2.23
N GLU A 94 -20.00 -0.70 3.51
CA GLU A 94 -20.87 -0.14 4.56
C GLU A 94 -20.99 1.40 4.46
N LYS A 95 -19.90 2.09 4.06
CA LYS A 95 -19.80 3.56 4.06
C LYS A 95 -19.28 4.09 2.71
N PRO A 96 -19.94 3.82 1.58
CA PRO A 96 -19.41 4.14 0.24
C PRO A 96 -19.13 5.64 0.04
N LEU A 97 -20.02 6.51 0.51
CA LEU A 97 -19.87 7.96 0.35
C LEU A 97 -18.65 8.52 1.09
N LEU A 98 -18.31 7.93 2.25
CA LEU A 98 -17.10 8.29 2.99
C LEU A 98 -15.84 8.01 2.14
N TYR A 99 -15.80 6.87 1.45
CA TYR A 99 -14.70 6.48 0.57
C TYR A 99 -14.61 7.36 -0.68
N PHE A 100 -15.75 7.63 -1.33
CA PHE A 100 -15.76 8.54 -2.48
C PHE A 100 -15.33 9.94 -2.09
N HIS A 101 -15.88 10.50 -1.00
CA HIS A 101 -15.51 11.84 -0.56
C HIS A 101 -14.01 11.90 -0.24
N ASN A 102 -13.52 11.04 0.65
CA ASN A 102 -12.12 11.09 1.08
C ASN A 102 -11.14 10.84 -0.07
N ASN A 103 -11.32 9.75 -0.81
CA ASN A 103 -10.33 9.31 -1.79
C ASN A 103 -10.34 10.17 -3.06
N MET A 104 -11.50 10.68 -3.47
CA MET A 104 -11.58 11.52 -4.67
C MET A 104 -11.22 12.97 -4.36
N GLN A 105 -11.75 13.55 -3.25
CA GLN A 105 -11.46 14.94 -2.94
C GLN A 105 -9.98 15.17 -2.63
N SER A 106 -9.35 14.25 -1.86
CA SER A 106 -7.91 14.35 -1.60
C SER A 106 -7.08 14.26 -2.88
N LEU A 107 -7.43 13.37 -3.81
CA LEU A 107 -6.74 13.25 -5.09
C LEU A 107 -6.94 14.51 -5.96
N ILE A 108 -8.16 15.04 -6.04
CA ILE A 108 -8.45 16.27 -6.78
C ILE A 108 -7.59 17.43 -6.26
N ASN A 109 -7.58 17.64 -4.95
CA ASN A 109 -6.83 18.74 -4.34
C ASN A 109 -5.32 18.60 -4.58
N VAL A 110 -4.78 17.38 -4.50
CA VAL A 110 -3.36 17.12 -4.81
C VAL A 110 -3.05 17.38 -6.29
N LEU A 111 -3.92 16.97 -7.22
CA LEU A 111 -3.72 17.22 -8.66
C LEU A 111 -3.82 18.72 -9.00
N GLN A 112 -4.71 19.46 -8.36
CA GLN A 112 -4.79 20.93 -8.51
C GLN A 112 -3.50 21.60 -8.03
N CYS A 113 -2.96 21.19 -6.89
CA CYS A 113 -1.66 21.71 -6.42
C CYS A 113 -0.51 21.31 -7.36
N ILE A 114 -0.49 20.08 -7.86
CA ILE A 114 0.51 19.64 -8.85
C ILE A 114 0.49 20.53 -10.09
N GLU A 115 -0.71 20.88 -10.59
CA GLU A 115 -0.88 21.77 -11.74
C GLU A 115 -0.42 23.20 -11.42
N GLU A 116 -0.92 23.78 -10.32
CA GLU A 116 -0.61 25.16 -9.92
C GLU A 116 0.89 25.37 -9.70
N PHE A 117 1.54 24.45 -8.98
CA PHE A 117 2.96 24.55 -8.66
C PHE A 117 3.89 23.89 -9.69
N ASN A 118 3.35 23.40 -10.81
CA ASN A 118 4.09 22.75 -11.90
C ASN A 118 4.98 21.60 -11.44
N ILE A 119 4.47 20.72 -10.56
CA ILE A 119 5.21 19.55 -10.09
C ILE A 119 5.37 18.54 -11.23
N PRO A 120 6.61 18.16 -11.59
CA PRO A 120 6.86 17.38 -12.81
C PRO A 120 6.56 15.88 -12.68
N ASN A 121 6.56 15.31 -11.47
CA ASN A 121 6.52 13.86 -11.28
C ASN A 121 5.44 13.46 -10.26
N PHE A 122 4.58 12.52 -10.65
CA PHE A 122 3.50 12.02 -9.80
C PHE A 122 3.45 10.50 -9.83
N VAL A 123 3.50 9.87 -8.64
CA VAL A 123 3.34 8.42 -8.49
C VAL A 123 2.08 8.15 -7.67
N PHE A 124 1.15 7.42 -8.25
CA PHE A 124 -0.13 7.08 -7.64
C PHE A 124 -0.16 5.63 -7.15
N SER A 125 -0.54 5.48 -5.91
CA SER A 125 -0.87 4.21 -5.27
C SER A 125 -2.19 3.67 -5.82
N SER A 126 -2.13 2.92 -6.93
CA SER A 126 -3.27 2.18 -7.46
C SER A 126 -3.38 0.80 -6.80
N SER A 127 -4.16 -0.10 -7.34
CA SER A 127 -4.42 -1.41 -6.73
C SER A 127 -4.83 -2.44 -7.79
N CYS A 128 -4.55 -3.72 -7.55
CA CYS A 128 -5.09 -4.82 -8.34
C CYS A 128 -6.63 -4.87 -8.36
N THR A 129 -7.30 -4.22 -7.41
CA THR A 129 -8.77 -4.12 -7.38
C THR A 129 -9.37 -3.42 -8.60
N VAL A 130 -8.57 -2.68 -9.38
CA VAL A 130 -9.00 -2.07 -10.64
C VAL A 130 -9.33 -3.11 -11.72
N TYR A 131 -8.79 -4.31 -11.62
CA TYR A 131 -9.09 -5.39 -12.57
C TYR A 131 -10.46 -6.04 -12.34
N GLY A 132 -11.07 -5.84 -11.15
CA GLY A 132 -12.29 -6.55 -10.78
C GLY A 132 -12.05 -8.06 -10.74
N ASN A 133 -12.93 -8.83 -11.38
CA ASN A 133 -12.79 -10.28 -11.56
C ASN A 133 -12.26 -10.58 -12.98
N PRO A 134 -10.95 -10.73 -13.19
CA PRO A 134 -10.36 -10.88 -14.52
C PRO A 134 -10.68 -12.25 -15.13
N ASP A 135 -10.74 -12.32 -16.49
CA ASP A 135 -10.99 -13.57 -17.20
C ASP A 135 -9.79 -14.50 -17.21
N SER A 136 -8.60 -13.96 -17.06
CA SER A 136 -7.33 -14.72 -17.08
C SER A 136 -6.33 -14.17 -16.09
N ILE A 137 -5.48 -15.05 -15.60
CA ILE A 137 -4.35 -14.77 -14.71
C ILE A 137 -3.09 -15.47 -15.25
N PRO A 138 -1.89 -14.92 -15.03
CA PRO A 138 -1.61 -13.65 -14.35
C PRO A 138 -2.17 -12.43 -15.10
N VAL A 139 -2.57 -11.37 -14.36
CA VAL A 139 -3.00 -10.11 -15.00
C VAL A 139 -1.80 -9.29 -15.43
N THR A 140 -1.93 -8.65 -16.60
CA THR A 140 -0.96 -7.69 -17.15
C THR A 140 -1.53 -6.29 -17.08
N GLU A 141 -0.74 -5.27 -17.38
CA GLU A 141 -1.20 -3.88 -17.44
C GLU A 141 -2.27 -3.66 -18.54
N GLU A 142 -2.26 -4.51 -19.57
CA GLU A 142 -3.24 -4.53 -20.67
C GLU A 142 -4.56 -5.24 -20.32
N THR A 143 -4.59 -5.95 -19.18
CA THR A 143 -5.82 -6.63 -18.72
C THR A 143 -6.93 -5.59 -18.49
N PRO A 144 -8.12 -5.74 -19.10
CA PRO A 144 -9.19 -4.75 -18.99
C PRO A 144 -9.63 -4.52 -17.54
N ARG A 145 -9.90 -3.26 -17.22
CA ARG A 145 -10.58 -2.88 -15.98
C ARG A 145 -12.04 -3.31 -16.07
N LYS A 146 -12.44 -4.32 -15.30
CA LYS A 146 -13.83 -4.76 -15.19
C LYS A 146 -14.56 -3.98 -14.09
N GLN A 147 -15.85 -4.29 -13.90
CA GLN A 147 -16.61 -3.71 -12.82
C GLN A 147 -15.91 -3.96 -11.47
N ALA A 148 -15.75 -2.90 -10.71
CA ALA A 148 -15.13 -2.98 -9.39
C ALA A 148 -16.02 -3.77 -8.42
N GLU A 149 -15.43 -4.67 -7.65
CA GLU A 149 -16.12 -5.51 -6.67
C GLU A 149 -16.46 -4.76 -5.36
N SER A 150 -16.00 -3.51 -5.22
CA SER A 150 -16.24 -2.71 -4.03
C SER A 150 -16.14 -1.20 -4.33
N PRO A 151 -16.77 -0.35 -3.49
CA PRO A 151 -16.59 1.11 -3.59
C PRO A 151 -15.12 1.54 -3.48
N TYR A 152 -14.30 0.89 -2.64
CA TYR A 152 -12.85 1.13 -2.62
C TYR A 152 -12.20 0.86 -3.98
N GLY A 153 -12.46 -0.31 -4.59
CA GLY A 153 -11.96 -0.64 -5.92
C GLY A 153 -12.41 0.37 -6.97
N LEU A 154 -13.67 0.81 -6.89
CA LEU A 154 -14.19 1.84 -7.79
C LEU A 154 -13.47 3.19 -7.60
N THR A 155 -13.14 3.60 -6.35
CA THR A 155 -12.34 4.83 -6.15
C THR A 155 -10.96 4.72 -6.78
N LYS A 156 -10.33 3.54 -6.84
CA LYS A 156 -9.05 3.34 -7.53
C LYS A 156 -9.19 3.42 -9.04
N GLN A 157 -10.25 2.83 -9.62
CA GLN A 157 -10.56 2.97 -11.06
C GLN A 157 -10.81 4.43 -11.44
N MET A 158 -11.64 5.15 -10.68
CA MET A 158 -11.92 6.57 -10.89
C MET A 158 -10.63 7.41 -10.76
N GLY A 159 -9.80 7.12 -9.76
CA GLY A 159 -8.51 7.78 -9.58
C GLY A 159 -7.58 7.62 -10.77
N GLU A 160 -7.46 6.40 -11.34
CA GLU A 160 -6.69 6.18 -12.57
C GLU A 160 -7.24 6.99 -13.74
N GLN A 161 -8.56 6.98 -13.96
CA GLN A 161 -9.21 7.73 -15.06
C GLN A 161 -9.01 9.25 -14.90
N MET A 162 -9.08 9.77 -13.67
CA MET A 162 -8.81 11.18 -13.38
C MET A 162 -7.36 11.55 -13.72
N ILE A 163 -6.40 10.72 -13.31
CA ILE A 163 -4.97 10.96 -13.59
C ILE A 163 -4.66 10.83 -15.07
N GLU A 164 -5.21 9.83 -15.77
CA GLU A 164 -5.09 9.67 -17.22
C GLU A 164 -5.61 10.92 -17.95
N SER A 165 -6.77 11.44 -17.55
CA SER A 165 -7.37 12.66 -18.10
C SER A 165 -6.51 13.89 -17.80
N PHE A 166 -6.04 14.03 -16.56
CA PHE A 166 -5.16 15.10 -16.12
C PHE A 166 -3.83 15.09 -16.92
N ALA A 167 -3.15 13.95 -17.02
CA ALA A 167 -1.90 13.82 -17.75
C ALA A 167 -2.06 14.06 -19.27
N SER A 168 -3.22 13.79 -19.83
CA SER A 168 -3.50 14.08 -21.25
C SER A 168 -3.57 15.58 -21.52
N SER A 169 -4.11 16.38 -20.59
CA SER A 169 -4.25 17.84 -20.71
C SER A 169 -3.01 18.58 -20.20
N ASN A 170 -2.40 18.12 -19.11
CA ASN A 170 -1.21 18.73 -18.51
C ASN A 170 0.08 18.03 -18.98
N LYS A 171 0.79 18.66 -19.94
CA LYS A 171 2.04 18.10 -20.50
C LYS A 171 3.29 18.35 -19.63
N LYS A 172 3.16 19.07 -18.51
CA LYS A 172 4.27 19.38 -17.62
C LYS A 172 4.49 18.31 -16.54
N THR A 173 3.44 17.51 -16.27
CA THR A 173 3.47 16.46 -15.26
C THR A 173 3.45 15.08 -15.90
N ASN A 174 4.36 14.22 -15.48
CA ASN A 174 4.35 12.80 -15.83
C ASN A 174 3.85 11.99 -14.63
N ALA A 175 3.00 11.00 -14.88
CA ALA A 175 2.38 10.18 -13.86
C ALA A 175 2.71 8.69 -14.02
N ILE A 176 2.88 7.98 -12.92
CA ILE A 176 2.92 6.52 -12.87
C ILE A 176 1.81 6.01 -11.94
N LEU A 177 1.06 5.03 -12.42
CA LEU A 177 0.05 4.31 -11.69
C LEU A 177 0.62 2.94 -11.28
N LEU A 178 0.91 2.73 -10.00
CA LEU A 178 1.41 1.45 -9.50
C LEU A 178 0.23 0.61 -9.02
N ARG A 179 -0.12 -0.43 -9.78
CA ARG A 179 -1.14 -1.42 -9.43
C ARG A 179 -0.50 -2.53 -8.62
N TYR A 180 -0.54 -2.42 -7.30
CA TYR A 180 0.02 -3.47 -6.45
C TYR A 180 -1.05 -4.36 -5.83
N PHE A 181 -0.61 -5.51 -5.37
CA PHE A 181 -1.47 -6.59 -4.92
C PHE A 181 -1.61 -6.56 -3.38
N ASN A 182 -1.18 -7.57 -2.67
CA ASN A 182 -1.38 -7.65 -1.23
C ASN A 182 -0.08 -7.32 -0.47
N PRO A 183 0.16 -6.06 -0.10
CA PRO A 183 1.35 -5.72 0.68
C PRO A 183 1.28 -6.38 2.06
N ALA A 184 2.39 -6.97 2.47
CA ALA A 184 2.50 -7.70 3.72
C ALA A 184 3.92 -7.65 4.28
N GLY A 185 4.10 -8.08 5.52
CA GLY A 185 5.40 -8.00 6.20
C GLY A 185 5.62 -6.70 6.93
N ALA A 186 6.85 -6.48 7.35
CA ALA A 186 7.31 -5.29 8.06
C ALA A 186 8.78 -5.03 7.74
N HIS A 187 9.30 -3.89 8.14
CA HIS A 187 10.74 -3.63 8.07
C HIS A 187 11.52 -4.58 8.98
N ASP A 188 12.68 -5.04 8.55
CA ASP A 188 13.49 -6.03 9.27
C ASP A 188 13.90 -5.62 10.69
N SER A 189 13.98 -4.31 10.94
CA SER A 189 14.19 -3.75 12.28
C SER A 189 13.02 -3.95 13.23
N ALA A 190 11.84 -4.29 12.73
CA ALA A 190 10.56 -4.32 13.45
C ALA A 190 10.16 -2.96 14.08
N LEU A 191 10.67 -1.83 13.57
CA LEU A 191 10.33 -0.50 14.07
C LEU A 191 9.16 0.15 13.33
N ILE A 192 8.83 -0.34 12.13
CA ILE A 192 7.66 0.03 11.33
C ILE A 192 7.04 -1.22 10.70
N GLY A 193 5.71 -1.24 10.58
CA GLY A 193 4.95 -2.37 10.05
C GLY A 193 3.47 -2.06 9.91
N GLU A 194 2.65 -3.04 9.54
CA GLU A 194 1.20 -2.85 9.44
C GLU A 194 0.58 -2.76 10.85
N LEU A 195 -0.13 -1.65 11.11
CA LEU A 195 -0.76 -1.37 12.39
C LEU A 195 -2.27 -1.14 12.17
N PRO A 196 -3.10 -2.19 12.19
CA PRO A 196 -4.54 -2.04 12.10
C PRO A 196 -5.10 -1.29 13.31
N ILE A 197 -5.90 -0.24 13.09
CA ILE A 197 -6.55 0.52 14.18
C ILE A 197 -7.73 -0.26 14.75
N ASP A 198 -8.45 -0.98 13.87
CA ASP A 198 -9.57 -1.84 14.20
C ASP A 198 -9.19 -3.32 13.95
N ARG A 199 -10.19 -4.22 14.04
CA ARG A 199 -9.98 -5.64 13.74
C ARG A 199 -9.36 -5.81 12.35
N PRO A 200 -8.21 -6.49 12.22
CA PRO A 200 -7.54 -6.66 10.95
C PRO A 200 -8.40 -7.43 9.95
N GLN A 201 -8.39 -6.98 8.70
CA GLN A 201 -9.07 -7.67 7.59
C GLN A 201 -8.07 -8.34 6.62
N ASN A 202 -6.81 -7.91 6.64
CA ASN A 202 -5.74 -8.50 5.84
C ASN A 202 -5.24 -9.80 6.48
N LEU A 203 -4.90 -10.78 5.64
CA LEU A 203 -4.50 -12.12 6.09
C LEU A 203 -3.31 -12.10 7.05
N THR A 204 -2.23 -11.38 6.71
CA THR A 204 -0.99 -11.39 7.50
C THR A 204 -1.18 -10.88 8.93
N PRO A 205 -1.80 -9.70 9.20
CA PRO A 205 -2.06 -9.31 10.58
C PRO A 205 -3.08 -10.20 11.30
N VAL A 206 -4.03 -10.85 10.59
CA VAL A 206 -4.91 -11.85 11.20
C VAL A 206 -4.09 -13.07 11.65
N ILE A 207 -3.13 -13.54 10.86
CA ILE A 207 -2.21 -14.63 11.20
C ILE A 207 -1.40 -14.26 12.46
N THR A 208 -0.72 -13.11 12.45
CA THR A 208 0.17 -12.72 13.57
C THR A 208 -0.61 -12.45 14.85
N GLN A 209 -1.80 -11.83 14.76
CA GLN A 209 -2.66 -11.60 15.93
C GLN A 209 -3.30 -12.89 16.45
N THR A 210 -3.54 -13.88 15.61
CA THR A 210 -3.94 -15.21 16.07
C THR A 210 -2.79 -15.91 16.80
N ALA A 211 -1.59 -15.83 16.25
CA ALA A 211 -0.40 -16.44 16.83
C ALA A 211 -0.04 -15.87 18.23
N ILE A 212 -0.25 -14.56 18.43
CA ILE A 212 0.03 -13.91 19.72
C ILE A 212 -1.16 -13.97 20.70
N GLY A 213 -2.30 -14.53 20.26
CA GLY A 213 -3.49 -14.74 21.10
C GLY A 213 -4.47 -13.57 21.19
N LYS A 214 -4.30 -12.51 20.38
CA LYS A 214 -5.27 -11.40 20.27
C LYS A 214 -6.56 -11.83 19.57
N ILE A 215 -6.43 -12.73 18.60
CA ILE A 215 -7.54 -13.41 17.92
C ILE A 215 -7.52 -14.86 18.35
N SER A 216 -8.62 -15.36 18.87
CA SER A 216 -8.70 -16.74 19.41
C SER A 216 -8.57 -17.80 18.32
N GLN A 217 -9.08 -17.54 17.12
CA GLN A 217 -9.11 -18.49 16.01
C GLN A 217 -9.18 -17.77 14.65
N LEU A 218 -8.33 -18.16 13.71
CA LEU A 218 -8.38 -17.71 12.32
C LEU A 218 -9.38 -18.56 11.53
N THR A 219 -10.15 -17.93 10.66
CA THR A 219 -11.04 -18.64 9.72
C THR A 219 -10.45 -18.57 8.30
N VAL A 220 -10.20 -19.73 7.70
CA VAL A 220 -9.92 -19.86 6.27
C VAL A 220 -11.26 -19.97 5.55
N PHE A 221 -11.57 -19.01 4.68
CA PHE A 221 -12.85 -18.92 3.99
C PHE A 221 -12.89 -19.79 2.73
N GLY A 222 -13.41 -21.01 2.88
CA GLY A 222 -13.49 -22.02 1.82
C GLY A 222 -12.20 -22.82 1.65
N ASN A 223 -12.38 -24.11 1.30
CA ASN A 223 -11.31 -25.03 0.93
C ASN A 223 -11.70 -25.88 -0.30
N ASP A 224 -12.66 -25.39 -1.06
CA ASP A 224 -13.28 -26.07 -2.20
C ASP A 224 -13.19 -25.23 -3.48
N TYR A 225 -12.33 -24.20 -3.51
CA TYR A 225 -12.04 -23.45 -4.72
C TYR A 225 -11.19 -24.27 -5.69
N SER A 226 -11.31 -23.97 -6.99
CA SER A 226 -10.49 -24.62 -8.03
C SER A 226 -9.06 -24.09 -8.01
N THR A 227 -8.34 -24.37 -6.92
CA THR A 227 -6.96 -24.01 -6.64
C THR A 227 -6.19 -25.23 -6.15
N ARG A 228 -4.87 -25.15 -6.00
CA ARG A 228 -4.03 -26.29 -5.66
C ARG A 228 -4.26 -26.91 -4.27
N ASP A 229 -4.85 -26.15 -3.34
CA ASP A 229 -5.21 -26.62 -1.99
C ASP A 229 -6.63 -26.29 -1.57
N GLY A 230 -7.42 -25.77 -2.51
CA GLY A 230 -8.82 -25.40 -2.30
C GLY A 230 -9.03 -24.02 -1.66
N SER A 231 -7.99 -23.34 -1.17
CA SER A 231 -8.12 -21.98 -0.64
C SER A 231 -7.81 -20.91 -1.69
N CYS A 232 -8.24 -19.66 -1.47
CA CYS A 232 -8.00 -18.55 -2.42
C CYS A 232 -6.51 -18.28 -2.62
N ILE A 233 -6.15 -17.85 -3.84
CA ILE A 233 -4.79 -17.41 -4.20
C ILE A 233 -4.71 -15.90 -4.19
N ARG A 234 -3.67 -15.35 -3.55
CA ARG A 234 -3.33 -13.93 -3.54
C ARG A 234 -1.85 -13.74 -3.86
N ASP A 235 -1.55 -12.65 -4.52
CA ASP A 235 -0.16 -12.22 -4.73
C ASP A 235 0.29 -11.41 -3.50
N MET A 236 1.14 -12.01 -2.69
CA MET A 236 1.69 -11.38 -1.49
C MET A 236 3.02 -10.70 -1.84
N ILE A 237 3.10 -9.40 -1.60
CA ILE A 237 4.31 -8.61 -1.86
C ILE A 237 4.87 -8.06 -0.56
N HIS A 238 6.18 -8.20 -0.33
CA HIS A 238 6.81 -7.61 0.84
C HIS A 238 6.76 -6.08 0.77
N VAL A 239 6.37 -5.44 1.88
CA VAL A 239 6.17 -3.99 1.91
C VAL A 239 7.44 -3.20 1.57
N CYS A 240 8.63 -3.71 1.91
CA CYS A 240 9.90 -3.08 1.51
C CYS A 240 10.15 -3.16 0.00
N ASP A 241 9.80 -4.27 -0.66
CA ASP A 241 9.89 -4.38 -2.11
C ASP A 241 8.90 -3.43 -2.80
N LEU A 242 7.71 -3.28 -2.22
CA LEU A 242 6.73 -2.32 -2.70
C LEU A 242 7.21 -0.86 -2.51
N ALA A 243 7.78 -0.54 -1.35
CA ALA A 243 8.36 0.78 -1.09
C ALA A 243 9.43 1.13 -2.13
N HIS A 244 10.33 0.18 -2.40
CA HIS A 244 11.37 0.32 -3.40
C HIS A 244 10.81 0.52 -4.83
N ALA A 245 9.69 -0.12 -5.17
CA ALA A 245 9.01 0.09 -6.45
C ALA A 245 8.56 1.56 -6.63
N HIS A 246 8.10 2.22 -5.57
CA HIS A 246 7.73 3.63 -5.62
C HIS A 246 8.93 4.55 -5.86
N THR A 247 10.06 4.27 -5.21
CA THR A 247 11.31 5.00 -5.43
C THR A 247 11.82 4.81 -6.86
N LEU A 248 11.79 3.59 -7.38
CA LEU A 248 12.20 3.31 -8.77
C LEU A 248 11.25 3.97 -9.78
N ALA A 249 9.95 3.97 -9.54
CA ALA A 249 8.99 4.67 -10.38
C ALA A 249 9.25 6.19 -10.40
N LEU A 250 9.55 6.78 -9.25
CA LEU A 250 9.94 8.18 -9.17
C LEU A 250 11.26 8.47 -9.92
N ASN A 251 12.27 7.61 -9.74
CA ASN A 251 13.54 7.71 -10.47
C ASN A 251 13.33 7.64 -11.99
N TYR A 252 12.49 6.72 -12.45
CA TYR A 252 12.16 6.54 -13.86
C TYR A 252 11.57 7.82 -14.49
N LEU A 253 10.68 8.52 -13.75
CA LEU A 253 10.14 9.82 -14.18
C LEU A 253 11.20 10.92 -14.15
N ILE A 254 11.96 11.04 -13.06
CA ILE A 254 13.00 12.06 -12.88
C ILE A 254 14.12 11.94 -13.94
N ASP A 255 14.42 10.72 -14.37
CA ASP A 255 15.42 10.42 -15.41
C ASP A 255 14.85 10.62 -16.82
N GLY A 256 13.57 10.99 -16.97
CA GLY A 256 12.91 11.17 -18.26
C GLY A 256 12.83 9.90 -19.10
N LYS A 257 12.74 8.73 -18.44
CA LYS A 257 12.67 7.42 -19.11
C LYS A 257 11.26 7.03 -19.54
N ASN A 258 10.24 7.77 -19.07
CA ASN A 258 8.84 7.51 -19.38
C ASN A 258 8.56 7.69 -20.89
N LYS A 259 7.76 6.79 -21.45
CA LYS A 259 7.38 6.73 -22.86
C LYS A 259 6.09 7.51 -23.15
N SER A 260 5.33 7.77 -22.10
CA SER A 260 4.10 8.57 -22.18
C SER A 260 3.92 9.39 -20.88
N ASN A 261 3.01 10.35 -20.90
CA ASN A 261 2.74 11.20 -19.74
C ASN A 261 2.03 10.46 -18.59
N CYS A 262 1.45 9.28 -18.85
CA CYS A 262 0.86 8.43 -17.82
C CYS A 262 1.17 6.98 -18.16
N GLU A 263 1.83 6.28 -17.23
CA GLU A 263 2.18 4.88 -17.42
C GLU A 263 1.70 4.04 -16.23
N VAL A 264 1.41 2.77 -16.51
CA VAL A 264 0.91 1.80 -15.54
C VAL A 264 1.94 0.71 -15.36
N PHE A 265 2.16 0.26 -14.11
CA PHE A 265 2.99 -0.89 -13.79
C PHE A 265 2.31 -1.78 -12.75
N ASN A 266 2.32 -3.09 -13.00
CA ASN A 266 1.92 -4.08 -12.01
C ASN A 266 3.09 -4.37 -11.06
N ILE A 267 2.83 -4.26 -9.76
CA ILE A 267 3.80 -4.50 -8.70
C ILE A 267 3.29 -5.65 -7.82
N GLY A 268 3.72 -6.85 -8.16
CA GLY A 268 3.39 -8.09 -7.46
C GLY A 268 4.56 -9.06 -7.51
N SER A 269 4.55 -10.10 -6.69
CA SER A 269 5.61 -11.11 -6.68
C SER A 269 5.67 -11.91 -8.00
N GLY A 270 4.53 -12.02 -8.67
CA GLY A 270 4.37 -12.86 -9.86
C GLY A 270 3.98 -14.30 -9.53
N ASP A 271 4.04 -14.64 -8.25
CA ASP A 271 3.68 -15.97 -7.73
C ASP A 271 2.47 -15.85 -6.79
N GLY A 272 1.38 -16.49 -7.17
CA GLY A 272 0.21 -16.52 -6.31
C GLY A 272 0.41 -17.48 -5.14
N THR A 273 0.23 -17.00 -3.91
CA THR A 273 0.28 -17.78 -2.68
C THR A 273 -1.14 -18.06 -2.19
N THR A 274 -1.44 -19.30 -1.81
CA THR A 274 -2.73 -19.65 -1.22
C THR A 274 -2.79 -19.22 0.26
N VAL A 275 -4.02 -19.16 0.80
CA VAL A 275 -4.20 -18.86 2.23
C VAL A 275 -3.55 -19.94 3.10
N LEU A 276 -3.72 -21.22 2.76
CA LEU A 276 -3.12 -22.33 3.52
C LEU A 276 -1.60 -22.37 3.40
N GLU A 277 -1.03 -22.03 2.23
CA GLU A 277 0.42 -21.86 2.07
C GLU A 277 0.97 -20.73 2.92
N SER A 278 0.24 -19.62 3.06
CA SER A 278 0.62 -18.51 3.93
C SER A 278 0.66 -18.91 5.40
N ILE A 279 -0.34 -19.69 5.86
CA ILE A 279 -0.37 -20.26 7.21
C ILE A 279 0.82 -21.19 7.43
N LYS A 280 1.05 -22.11 6.49
CA LYS A 280 2.17 -23.05 6.54
C LYS A 280 3.52 -22.34 6.58
N ALA A 281 3.72 -21.34 5.73
CA ALA A 281 4.95 -20.54 5.71
C ALA A 281 5.18 -19.83 7.06
N PHE A 282 4.12 -19.30 7.69
CA PHE A 282 4.20 -18.71 9.02
C PHE A 282 4.63 -19.76 10.06
N GLU A 283 3.97 -20.93 10.13
CA GLU A 283 4.29 -21.98 11.08
C GLU A 283 5.73 -22.51 10.93
N GLU A 284 6.16 -22.74 9.68
CA GLU A 284 7.52 -23.19 9.36
C GLU A 284 8.59 -22.17 9.76
N THR A 285 8.30 -20.88 9.57
CA THR A 285 9.27 -19.81 9.78
C THR A 285 9.40 -19.41 11.24
N THR A 286 8.29 -19.47 12.00
CA THR A 286 8.22 -18.98 13.37
C THR A 286 8.24 -20.10 14.41
N GLY A 287 7.91 -21.33 14.03
CA GLY A 287 7.69 -22.46 14.93
C GLY A 287 6.37 -22.39 15.72
N VAL A 288 5.57 -21.36 15.51
CA VAL A 288 4.29 -21.15 16.22
C VAL A 288 3.16 -21.81 15.46
N LYS A 289 2.41 -22.72 16.11
CA LYS A 289 1.22 -23.32 15.51
C LYS A 289 0.02 -22.41 15.60
N LEU A 290 -0.74 -22.32 14.50
CA LEU A 290 -1.92 -21.48 14.41
C LEU A 290 -3.19 -22.27 14.72
N ASN A 291 -4.05 -21.66 15.53
CA ASN A 291 -5.41 -22.14 15.72
C ASN A 291 -6.29 -21.62 14.59
N TYR A 292 -6.62 -22.47 13.61
CA TYR A 292 -7.50 -22.09 12.51
C TYR A 292 -8.57 -23.14 12.20
N VAL A 293 -9.64 -22.69 11.59
CA VAL A 293 -10.73 -23.55 11.06
C VAL A 293 -11.03 -23.19 9.62
N ILE A 294 -11.59 -24.17 8.93
CA ILE A 294 -12.15 -23.95 7.58
C ILE A 294 -13.61 -23.53 7.74
N GLY A 295 -13.92 -22.34 7.25
CA GLY A 295 -15.31 -21.83 7.19
C GLY A 295 -15.89 -21.87 5.78
N ASN A 296 -17.13 -21.39 5.64
CA ASN A 296 -17.77 -21.24 4.34
C ASN A 296 -17.04 -20.18 3.49
N ARG A 297 -17.21 -20.24 2.16
CA ARG A 297 -16.73 -19.19 1.25
C ARG A 297 -17.28 -17.83 1.67
N ARG A 298 -16.43 -16.80 1.61
CA ARG A 298 -16.85 -15.41 1.84
C ARG A 298 -17.42 -14.85 0.53
N PRO A 299 -18.63 -14.25 0.53
CA PRO A 299 -19.18 -13.59 -0.65
C PRO A 299 -18.23 -12.51 -1.19
N GLY A 300 -18.05 -12.47 -2.51
CA GLY A 300 -17.20 -11.51 -3.18
C GLY A 300 -15.69 -11.82 -3.18
N ASP A 301 -15.26 -12.97 -2.61
CA ASP A 301 -13.86 -13.39 -2.71
C ASP A 301 -13.51 -13.83 -4.14
N VAL A 302 -12.52 -13.17 -4.74
CA VAL A 302 -11.92 -13.60 -6.00
C VAL A 302 -11.12 -14.88 -5.75
N ILE A 303 -11.31 -15.90 -6.61
CA ILE A 303 -10.66 -17.21 -6.44
C ILE A 303 -9.14 -17.08 -6.49
N ALA A 304 -8.61 -16.37 -7.49
CA ALA A 304 -7.18 -16.15 -7.67
C ALA A 304 -6.91 -14.82 -8.36
N ILE A 305 -5.92 -14.07 -7.87
CA ILE A 305 -5.40 -12.90 -8.56
C ILE A 305 -3.92 -12.73 -8.24
N TYR A 306 -3.08 -12.64 -9.28
CA TYR A 306 -1.65 -12.35 -9.19
C TYR A 306 -1.14 -11.68 -10.45
N ALA A 307 -0.01 -10.96 -10.32
CA ALA A 307 0.56 -10.14 -11.38
C ALA A 307 1.38 -10.91 -12.40
N ASN A 308 1.39 -10.44 -13.64
CA ASN A 308 2.61 -10.46 -14.44
C ASN A 308 3.38 -9.16 -14.13
N ASN A 309 4.65 -9.25 -13.72
CA ASN A 309 5.49 -8.12 -13.35
C ASN A 309 6.65 -7.86 -14.33
N ASP A 310 6.60 -8.45 -15.54
CA ASP A 310 7.67 -8.36 -16.53
C ASP A 310 7.94 -6.92 -16.98
N LYS A 311 6.90 -6.09 -17.09
CA LYS A 311 7.04 -4.68 -17.44
C LYS A 311 7.83 -3.92 -16.37
N ALA A 312 7.49 -4.11 -15.09
CA ALA A 312 8.22 -3.49 -13.97
C ALA A 312 9.68 -3.95 -13.92
N LYS A 313 9.94 -5.24 -14.12
CA LYS A 313 11.32 -5.77 -14.21
C LYS A 313 12.10 -5.12 -15.34
N LYS A 314 11.51 -5.05 -16.54
CA LYS A 314 12.19 -4.58 -17.74
C LYS A 314 12.43 -3.07 -17.73
N GLU A 315 11.46 -2.29 -17.31
CA GLU A 315 11.45 -0.83 -17.49
C GLU A 315 11.89 -0.09 -16.22
N LEU A 316 11.42 -0.51 -15.05
CA LEU A 316 11.84 0.08 -13.78
C LEU A 316 13.10 -0.58 -13.19
N GLY A 317 13.48 -1.77 -13.67
CA GLY A 317 14.52 -2.60 -13.04
C GLY A 317 14.08 -3.17 -11.70
N TRP A 318 12.77 -3.18 -11.42
CA TRP A 318 12.22 -3.66 -10.15
C TRP A 318 12.11 -5.18 -10.12
N ILE A 319 12.67 -5.79 -9.09
CA ILE A 319 12.61 -7.24 -8.84
C ILE A 319 12.26 -7.46 -7.37
N PRO A 320 11.21 -8.24 -7.04
CA PRO A 320 10.93 -8.60 -5.65
C PRO A 320 12.09 -9.41 -5.07
N LYS A 321 12.52 -9.06 -3.85
CA LYS A 321 13.68 -9.68 -3.17
C LYS A 321 13.25 -10.63 -2.06
N HIS A 322 12.03 -10.48 -1.55
CA HIS A 322 11.53 -11.19 -0.38
C HIS A 322 10.46 -12.21 -0.79
N ASP A 323 10.51 -13.39 -0.21
CA ASP A 323 9.51 -14.44 -0.38
C ASP A 323 8.44 -14.41 0.73
N ILE A 324 7.49 -15.36 0.66
CA ILE A 324 6.41 -15.48 1.67
C ILE A 324 6.96 -15.76 3.08
N LYS A 325 8.12 -16.45 3.22
CA LYS A 325 8.73 -16.71 4.52
C LYS A 325 9.32 -15.45 5.13
N ASP A 326 9.92 -14.58 4.32
CA ASP A 326 10.41 -13.28 4.75
C ASP A 326 9.26 -12.37 5.20
N ILE A 327 8.16 -12.37 4.46
CA ILE A 327 6.93 -11.67 4.82
C ILE A 327 6.45 -12.13 6.21
N MET A 328 6.32 -13.43 6.42
CA MET A 328 5.80 -13.96 7.68
C MET A 328 6.77 -13.72 8.85
N ARG A 329 8.08 -13.82 8.61
CA ARG A 329 9.11 -13.56 9.61
C ARG A 329 9.11 -12.10 10.07
N SER A 330 9.10 -11.16 9.13
CA SER A 330 9.12 -9.72 9.44
C SER A 330 7.82 -9.27 10.10
N ALA A 331 6.67 -9.74 9.63
CA ALA A 331 5.38 -9.46 10.25
C ALA A 331 5.29 -9.99 11.69
N TRP A 332 5.83 -11.19 11.95
CA TRP A 332 5.86 -11.76 13.30
C TRP A 332 6.77 -10.96 14.26
N LYS A 333 7.96 -10.57 13.80
CA LYS A 333 8.85 -9.70 14.59
C LYS A 333 8.17 -8.38 14.95
N TRP A 334 7.46 -7.78 14.00
CA TRP A 334 6.68 -6.56 14.23
C TRP A 334 5.57 -6.75 15.25
N GLU A 335 4.76 -7.81 15.14
CA GLU A 335 3.70 -8.12 16.11
C GLU A 335 4.25 -8.30 17.53
N GLN A 336 5.38 -9.02 17.68
CA GLN A 336 6.07 -9.18 18.95
C GLN A 336 6.64 -7.86 19.50
N TYR A 337 7.07 -6.96 18.62
CA TYR A 337 7.58 -5.65 19.02
C TYR A 337 6.46 -4.75 19.55
N ILE A 338 5.36 -4.63 18.84
CA ILE A 338 4.23 -3.80 19.29
C ILE A 338 3.60 -4.32 20.60
N GLU A 339 3.62 -5.62 20.83
CA GLU A 339 3.14 -6.21 22.08
C GLU A 339 4.00 -5.80 23.29
N LYS A 340 5.30 -5.63 23.09
CA LYS A 340 6.26 -5.30 24.16
C LYS A 340 6.43 -3.81 24.41
N SER A 341 6.17 -2.95 23.43
CA SER A 341 6.55 -1.52 23.48
C SER A 341 5.50 -0.60 22.86
N PRO A 342 4.25 -0.61 23.30
CA PRO A 342 3.17 0.13 22.64
C PRO A 342 3.21 1.66 22.81
N THR A 343 4.04 2.21 23.70
CA THR A 343 3.91 3.61 24.17
C THR A 343 4.12 4.67 23.09
N HIS A 344 5.03 4.47 22.15
CA HIS A 344 5.27 5.45 21.06
C HIS A 344 4.27 5.34 19.91
N LEU A 345 3.63 4.18 19.74
CA LEU A 345 2.65 3.99 18.67
C LEU A 345 1.27 4.55 19.01
N HIS A 346 1.07 5.00 20.26
CA HIS A 346 -0.19 5.59 20.75
C HIS A 346 -1.45 4.84 20.27
N LEU A 347 -1.40 3.50 20.39
CA LEU A 347 -2.59 2.70 20.13
C LEU A 347 -3.67 3.07 21.13
N PRO A 348 -4.87 3.49 20.70
CA PRO A 348 -5.95 3.64 21.63
C PRO A 348 -6.18 2.28 22.34
N ASN A 349 -6.22 2.27 23.67
CA ASN A 349 -6.54 1.11 24.49
C ASN A 349 -7.99 0.65 24.23
N LYS A 350 -8.26 0.14 23.03
CA LYS A 350 -9.49 -0.59 22.74
C LYS A 350 -9.19 -2.07 22.90
N ARG A 351 -9.51 -2.60 24.08
CA ARG A 351 -9.75 -4.04 24.22
C ARG A 351 -10.86 -4.39 23.23
N LEU A 352 -10.53 -5.18 22.21
CA LEU A 352 -11.52 -5.76 21.32
C LEU A 352 -12.32 -6.77 22.15
N ASN A 353 -13.50 -6.36 22.66
CA ASN A 353 -14.48 -7.28 23.23
C ASN A 353 -15.16 -8.05 22.10
#